data_503e263905973288c1a06259bedc6523
#
_entry.id   503e263905973288c1a06259bedc6523
#
_cell.length_a   1.000
_cell.length_b   1.000
_cell.length_c   1.000
_cell.angle_alpha   90.00
_cell.angle_beta   90.00
_cell.angle_gamma   90.00
#
_symmetry.space_group_name_H-M   'P 1'
#
loop_
_entity.id
_entity.type
_entity.pdbx_description
1 polymer ?
#
loop_
_entity_poly.entity_id
_entity_poly.type
_entity_poly.pdbx_seq_one_letter_code
_entity_poly.pdbx_strand_id
1 'polypeptide(L)'
;RCNRVTGVQTCALPISLFAARENKNLVDMREFELAKDKIMMGAERKSMVMSEPERLNTAYHEAGHAIVGRVVPEHDPVYKVSIIPRGRALGVTMFLPEEDKYSWSKRGIESKIASMFGGRIAEEITLGFDGVTTGASNDIQRATEMARSMVTKWGLSEKMGPLMYEEDEGEVFLGRS
;
A
#
# COMPACT_ATOMS: atom_id res chain seq x y z
N ARG A 1 10.66 -0.38 -33.49
CA ARG A 1 11.90 -0.56 -32.70
C ARG A 1 11.57 -0.13 -31.27
N CYS A 2 11.69 -1.06 -30.34
CA CYS A 2 11.28 -0.93 -28.97
C CYS A 2 12.13 0.14 -28.27
N ASN A 3 11.53 1.28 -27.95
CA ASN A 3 12.15 2.26 -27.08
C ASN A 3 12.10 1.71 -25.67
N ARG A 4 13.24 1.39 -25.09
CA ARG A 4 13.37 1.11 -23.66
C ARG A 4 13.00 2.40 -22.93
N VAL A 5 11.81 2.45 -22.37
CA VAL A 5 11.40 3.52 -21.46
C VAL A 5 12.26 3.35 -20.21
N THR A 6 13.20 4.26 -20.00
CA THR A 6 14.00 4.31 -18.76
C THR A 6 13.17 4.91 -17.64
N GLY A 7 13.50 4.60 -16.39
CA GLY A 7 12.78 5.15 -15.22
C GLY A 7 12.71 6.69 -15.25
N VAL A 8 13.74 7.35 -15.77
CA VAL A 8 13.79 8.82 -15.94
C VAL A 8 12.71 9.31 -16.92
N GLN A 9 12.49 8.61 -18.03
CA GLN A 9 11.44 8.97 -19.00
C GLN A 9 10.04 8.80 -18.41
N THR A 10 9.83 7.76 -17.59
CA THR A 10 8.56 7.52 -16.91
C THR A 10 8.20 8.65 -15.95
N CYS A 11 9.18 9.26 -15.29
CA CYS A 11 8.99 10.40 -14.40
C CYS A 11 8.91 11.74 -15.14
N ALA A 12 9.74 11.94 -16.17
CA ALA A 12 9.85 13.23 -16.87
C ALA A 12 8.52 13.62 -17.56
N LEU A 13 7.82 12.68 -18.17
CA LEU A 13 6.55 12.97 -18.86
C LEU A 13 5.46 13.48 -17.91
N PRO A 14 5.14 12.83 -16.78
CA PRO A 14 4.18 13.38 -15.82
C PRO A 14 4.58 14.74 -15.27
N ILE A 15 5.84 14.97 -14.96
CA ILE A 15 6.36 16.23 -14.43
C ILE A 15 6.08 17.37 -15.44
N SER A 16 6.48 17.17 -16.70
CA SER A 16 6.25 18.15 -17.76
C SER A 16 4.78 18.44 -18.02
N LEU A 17 3.93 17.40 -17.94
CA LEU A 17 2.48 17.55 -18.11
C LEU A 17 1.85 18.36 -16.97
N PHE A 18 2.32 18.20 -15.72
CA PHE A 18 1.84 19.02 -14.61
C PHE A 18 2.23 20.50 -14.79
N ALA A 19 3.46 20.78 -15.19
CA ALA A 19 3.90 22.13 -15.48
C ALA A 19 3.09 22.78 -16.62
N ALA A 20 2.88 22.04 -17.72
CA ALA A 20 2.09 22.51 -18.84
C ALA A 20 0.63 22.81 -18.48
N ARG A 21 0.00 22.01 -17.62
CA ARG A 21 -1.38 22.25 -17.15
C ARG A 21 -1.52 23.53 -16.31
N GLU A 22 -0.44 23.95 -15.65
CA GLU A 22 -0.40 25.20 -14.88
C GLU A 22 0.19 26.38 -15.70
N ASN A 23 0.40 26.19 -17.02
CA ASN A 23 1.02 27.18 -17.94
C ASN A 23 2.39 27.66 -17.44
N LYS A 24 3.15 26.79 -16.79
CA LYS A 24 4.51 27.10 -16.32
C LYS A 24 5.53 26.80 -17.43
N ASN A 25 6.51 27.71 -17.56
CA ASN A 25 7.66 27.53 -18.46
C ASN A 25 8.84 26.80 -17.78
N LEU A 26 8.82 26.70 -16.45
CA LEU A 26 9.84 26.02 -15.65
C LEU A 26 9.16 25.03 -14.72
N VAL A 27 9.86 23.94 -14.46
CA VAL A 27 9.44 22.90 -13.51
C VAL A 27 10.05 23.23 -12.14
N ASP A 28 9.26 23.14 -11.09
CA ASP A 28 9.73 23.26 -9.70
C ASP A 28 9.45 21.95 -8.90
N MET A 29 9.79 21.95 -7.62
CA MET A 29 9.64 20.76 -6.77
C MET A 29 8.19 20.29 -6.65
N ARG A 30 7.23 21.18 -6.82
CA ARG A 30 5.81 20.84 -6.75
C ARG A 30 5.38 19.87 -7.85
N GLU A 31 5.84 20.08 -9.09
CA GLU A 31 5.54 19.17 -10.20
C GLU A 31 6.21 17.80 -10.01
N PHE A 32 7.40 17.75 -9.39
CA PHE A 32 8.03 16.49 -9.00
C PHE A 32 7.21 15.73 -7.96
N GLU A 33 6.74 16.39 -6.92
CA GLU A 33 5.91 15.77 -5.89
C GLU A 33 4.57 15.27 -6.47
N LEU A 34 3.90 16.08 -7.29
CA LEU A 34 2.66 15.67 -7.96
C LEU A 34 2.86 14.47 -8.90
N ALA A 35 3.98 14.44 -9.62
CA ALA A 35 4.31 13.32 -10.50
C ALA A 35 4.61 12.05 -9.71
N LYS A 36 5.39 12.16 -8.63
CA LYS A 36 5.67 11.07 -7.71
C LYS A 36 4.37 10.50 -7.13
N ASP A 37 3.50 11.33 -6.61
CA ASP A 37 2.19 10.93 -6.08
C ASP A 37 1.36 10.19 -7.13
N LYS A 38 1.30 10.72 -8.34
CA LYS A 38 0.56 10.10 -9.45
C LYS A 38 1.13 8.73 -9.84
N ILE A 39 2.46 8.59 -9.85
CA ILE A 39 3.12 7.33 -10.21
C ILE A 39 2.93 6.29 -9.11
N MET A 40 3.12 6.68 -7.86
CA MET A 40 3.11 5.76 -6.73
C MET A 40 1.71 5.39 -6.25
N MET A 41 0.78 6.34 -6.22
CA MET A 41 -0.57 6.18 -5.67
C MET A 41 -1.68 6.17 -6.73
N GLY A 42 -1.36 6.48 -7.98
CA GLY A 42 -2.34 6.64 -9.05
C GLY A 42 -2.96 8.04 -9.13
N ALA A 43 -3.77 8.24 -10.18
CA ALA A 43 -4.42 9.53 -10.41
C ALA A 43 -5.53 9.80 -9.38
N GLU A 44 -5.63 11.05 -8.93
CA GLU A 44 -6.72 11.51 -8.07
C GLU A 44 -8.06 11.46 -8.80
N ARG A 45 -9.10 10.97 -8.12
CA ARG A 45 -10.48 10.93 -8.61
C ARG A 45 -11.28 12.09 -8.02
N LYS A 46 -10.98 13.30 -8.43
CA LYS A 46 -11.61 14.54 -7.91
C LYS A 46 -13.11 14.64 -8.16
N SER A 47 -13.63 13.91 -9.13
CA SER A 47 -15.05 13.85 -9.44
C SER A 47 -15.86 12.90 -8.56
N MET A 48 -15.18 12.09 -7.74
CA MET A 48 -15.85 11.17 -6.83
C MET A 48 -16.35 11.93 -5.60
N VAL A 49 -17.64 11.92 -5.39
CA VAL A 49 -18.28 12.51 -4.22
C VAL A 49 -18.47 11.40 -3.18
N MET A 50 -17.79 11.53 -2.06
CA MET A 50 -17.98 10.66 -0.89
C MET A 50 -18.96 11.32 0.07
N SER A 51 -19.81 10.56 0.70
CA SER A 51 -20.63 11.02 1.81
C SER A 51 -19.75 11.41 3.01
N GLU A 52 -20.24 12.30 3.87
CA GLU A 52 -19.47 12.72 5.05
C GLU A 52 -19.15 11.55 6.00
N PRO A 53 -20.08 10.59 6.27
CA PRO A 53 -19.76 9.40 7.04
C PRO A 53 -18.66 8.55 6.40
N GLU A 54 -18.68 8.36 5.08
CA GLU A 54 -17.62 7.61 4.38
C GLU A 54 -16.27 8.31 4.45
N ARG A 55 -16.25 9.65 4.32
CA ARG A 55 -15.01 10.42 4.47
C ARG A 55 -14.43 10.28 5.86
N LEU A 56 -15.28 10.37 6.88
CA LEU A 56 -14.85 10.22 8.26
C LEU A 56 -14.34 8.81 8.55
N ASN A 57 -15.06 7.78 8.10
CA ASN A 57 -14.61 6.39 8.24
C ASN A 57 -13.28 6.15 7.52
N THR A 58 -13.14 6.63 6.28
CA THR A 58 -11.89 6.55 5.54
C THR A 58 -10.75 7.25 6.28
N ALA A 59 -11.01 8.42 6.89
CA ALA A 59 -9.99 9.13 7.66
C ALA A 59 -9.52 8.34 8.89
N TYR A 60 -10.43 7.72 9.62
CA TYR A 60 -10.08 6.83 10.73
C TYR A 60 -9.29 5.60 10.27
N HIS A 61 -9.73 4.97 9.19
CA HIS A 61 -9.07 3.82 8.59
C HIS A 61 -7.61 4.14 8.23
N GLU A 62 -7.38 5.20 7.46
CA GLU A 62 -6.04 5.60 7.05
C GLU A 62 -5.17 6.07 8.24
N ALA A 63 -5.77 6.76 9.19
CA ALA A 63 -5.08 7.13 10.43
C ALA A 63 -4.66 5.90 11.24
N GLY A 64 -5.47 4.85 11.26
CA GLY A 64 -5.15 3.57 11.89
C GLY A 64 -3.88 2.95 11.33
N HIS A 65 -3.76 2.86 10.01
CA HIS A 65 -2.54 2.40 9.34
C HIS A 65 -1.33 3.26 9.74
N ALA A 66 -1.48 4.58 9.67
CA ALA A 66 -0.40 5.52 9.96
C ALA A 66 0.08 5.43 11.42
N ILE A 67 -0.85 5.39 12.37
CA ILE A 67 -0.53 5.30 13.81
C ILE A 67 0.19 3.99 14.11
N VAL A 68 -0.36 2.86 13.67
CA VAL A 68 0.26 1.55 13.90
C VAL A 68 1.63 1.50 13.25
N GLY A 69 1.75 1.88 11.97
CA GLY A 69 3.02 1.88 11.27
C GLY A 69 4.09 2.79 11.91
N ARG A 70 3.67 3.85 12.64
CA ARG A 70 4.59 4.73 13.37
C ARG A 70 5.06 4.17 14.70
N VAL A 71 4.26 3.31 15.34
CA VAL A 71 4.52 2.77 16.67
C VAL A 71 5.26 1.44 16.64
N VAL A 72 4.97 0.58 15.64
CA VAL A 72 5.61 -0.73 15.53
C VAL A 72 7.08 -0.61 15.10
N PRO A 73 7.95 -1.53 15.55
CA PRO A 73 9.38 -1.48 15.23
C PRO A 73 9.66 -1.87 13.76
N GLU A 74 10.78 -1.41 13.24
CA GLU A 74 11.30 -1.81 11.91
C GLU A 74 10.31 -1.58 10.74
N HIS A 75 9.33 -0.70 10.93
CA HIS A 75 8.42 -0.30 9.87
C HIS A 75 8.99 0.86 9.07
N ASP A 76 8.65 0.92 7.77
CA ASP A 76 9.01 2.07 6.96
C ASP A 76 8.26 3.32 7.44
N PRO A 77 8.85 4.52 7.37
CA PRO A 77 8.20 5.73 7.82
C PRO A 77 6.98 6.09 6.98
N VAL A 78 6.00 6.72 7.63
CA VAL A 78 4.82 7.24 6.94
C VAL A 78 5.25 8.41 6.05
N TYR A 79 5.06 8.24 4.75
CA TYR A 79 5.33 9.29 3.77
C TYR A 79 4.12 10.21 3.59
N LYS A 80 2.94 9.62 3.40
CA LYS A 80 1.72 10.37 3.10
C LYS A 80 0.48 9.63 3.54
N VAL A 81 -0.48 10.38 4.08
CA VAL A 81 -1.84 9.92 4.35
C VAL A 81 -2.81 10.82 3.59
N SER A 82 -3.78 10.24 2.91
CA SER A 82 -4.75 11.00 2.12
C SER A 82 -6.10 10.29 2.10
N ILE A 83 -7.17 11.07 2.18
CA ILE A 83 -8.54 10.62 1.96
C ILE A 83 -9.08 11.04 0.58
N ILE A 84 -8.19 11.48 -0.31
CA ILE A 84 -8.55 11.75 -1.70
C ILE A 84 -8.56 10.43 -2.45
N PRO A 85 -9.70 10.03 -3.05
CA PRO A 85 -9.80 8.77 -3.76
C PRO A 85 -8.79 8.68 -4.91
N ARG A 86 -8.12 7.52 -5.01
CA ARG A 86 -7.15 7.22 -6.08
C ARG A 86 -7.37 5.80 -6.61
N GLY A 87 -7.54 5.67 -7.91
CA GLY A 87 -7.85 4.36 -8.50
C GLY A 87 -9.12 3.73 -7.89
N ARG A 88 -8.99 2.59 -7.22
CA ARG A 88 -10.09 1.91 -6.52
C ARG A 88 -10.13 2.24 -5.01
N ALA A 89 -9.09 2.87 -4.47
CA ALA A 89 -9.00 3.20 -3.06
C ALA A 89 -9.71 4.52 -2.76
N LEU A 90 -10.40 4.59 -1.63
CA LEU A 90 -11.05 5.80 -1.12
C LEU A 90 -10.08 6.69 -0.36
N GLY A 91 -9.06 6.09 0.26
CA GLY A 91 -7.94 6.72 0.90
C GLY A 91 -6.64 5.97 0.61
N VAL A 92 -5.55 6.47 1.11
CA VAL A 92 -4.24 5.82 1.02
C VAL A 92 -3.33 6.26 2.15
N THR A 93 -2.72 5.29 2.80
CA THR A 93 -1.58 5.50 3.70
C THR A 93 -0.35 4.91 3.04
N MET A 94 0.60 5.77 2.72
CA MET A 94 1.81 5.40 2.03
C MET A 94 3.00 5.43 2.97
N PHE A 95 3.73 4.34 2.99
CA PHE A 95 5.01 4.20 3.66
C PHE A 95 6.12 4.22 2.60
N LEU A 96 7.19 4.92 2.88
CA LEU A 96 8.31 5.03 1.96
C LEU A 96 9.60 4.65 2.70
N PRO A 97 10.29 3.58 2.29
CA PRO A 97 11.57 3.22 2.89
C PRO A 97 12.60 4.32 2.65
N GLU A 98 13.42 4.60 3.66
CA GLU A 98 14.52 5.57 3.58
C GLU A 98 15.72 5.01 2.80
N GLU A 99 15.85 3.67 2.79
CA GLU A 99 16.93 2.95 2.12
C GLU A 99 16.36 1.77 1.32
N ASP A 100 17.09 1.34 0.30
CA ASP A 100 16.75 0.12 -0.45
C ASP A 100 16.91 -1.12 0.43
N LYS A 101 15.81 -1.84 0.66
CA LYS A 101 15.77 -3.06 1.47
C LYS A 101 15.67 -4.28 0.55
N TYR A 102 16.69 -5.13 0.61
CA TYR A 102 16.73 -6.40 -0.15
C TYR A 102 16.19 -7.59 0.65
N SER A 103 16.06 -7.47 1.96
CA SER A 103 15.57 -8.51 2.86
C SER A 103 14.72 -7.91 3.98
N TRP A 104 13.86 -8.74 4.55
CA TRP A 104 12.96 -8.37 5.63
C TRP A 104 13.21 -9.28 6.82
N SER A 105 13.37 -8.71 8.01
CA SER A 105 13.40 -9.49 9.24
C SER A 105 12.00 -10.03 9.57
N LYS A 106 11.91 -11.09 10.38
CA LYS A 106 10.64 -11.57 10.96
C LYS A 106 9.88 -10.43 11.62
N ARG A 107 10.57 -9.63 12.45
CA ARG A 107 9.98 -8.48 13.15
C ARG A 107 9.45 -7.41 12.20
N GLY A 108 10.18 -7.10 11.14
CA GLY A 108 9.73 -6.15 10.13
C GLY A 108 8.48 -6.62 9.38
N ILE A 109 8.38 -7.92 9.08
CA ILE A 109 7.20 -8.51 8.45
C ILE A 109 6.01 -8.48 9.41
N GLU A 110 6.19 -8.87 10.68
CA GLU A 110 5.14 -8.80 11.71
C GLU A 110 4.63 -7.36 11.89
N SER A 111 5.52 -6.38 11.86
CA SER A 111 5.17 -4.96 11.93
C SER A 111 4.37 -4.49 10.71
N LYS A 112 4.71 -4.98 9.51
CA LYS A 112 3.90 -4.71 8.30
C LYS A 112 2.50 -5.31 8.39
N ILE A 113 2.40 -6.55 8.85
CA ILE A 113 1.10 -7.21 9.08
C ILE A 113 0.28 -6.41 10.09
N ALA A 114 0.88 -6.00 11.21
CA ALA A 114 0.20 -5.19 12.21
C ALA A 114 -0.31 -3.87 11.64
N SER A 115 0.50 -3.16 10.84
CA SER A 115 0.07 -1.90 10.23
C SER A 115 -1.06 -2.09 9.21
N MET A 116 -1.12 -3.22 8.48
CA MET A 116 -2.24 -3.55 7.58
C MET A 116 -3.56 -3.73 8.34
N PHE A 117 -3.53 -4.26 9.56
CA PHE A 117 -4.72 -4.35 10.40
C PHE A 117 -5.13 -3.03 11.05
N GLY A 118 -4.25 -2.01 11.04
CA GLY A 118 -4.48 -0.73 11.67
C GLY A 118 -5.78 -0.05 11.24
N GLY A 119 -6.07 -0.06 9.92
CA GLY A 119 -7.30 0.51 9.38
C GLY A 119 -8.56 -0.22 9.89
N ARG A 120 -8.55 -1.56 9.82
CA ARG A 120 -9.68 -2.38 10.30
C ARG A 120 -9.96 -2.18 11.80
N ILE A 121 -8.92 -2.10 12.61
CA ILE A 121 -9.04 -1.89 14.06
C ILE A 121 -9.54 -0.47 14.36
N ALA A 122 -9.09 0.53 13.60
CA ALA A 122 -9.58 1.89 13.75
C ALA A 122 -11.09 2.00 13.45
N GLU A 123 -11.59 1.33 12.41
CA GLU A 123 -13.03 1.23 12.13
C GLU A 123 -13.77 0.58 13.31
N GLU A 124 -13.26 -0.51 13.85
CA GLU A 124 -13.90 -1.23 14.96
C GLU A 124 -13.98 -0.38 16.25
N ILE A 125 -12.90 0.37 16.57
CA ILE A 125 -12.86 1.26 17.72
C ILE A 125 -13.86 2.40 17.57
N THR A 126 -14.04 2.93 16.36
CA THR A 126 -14.86 4.14 16.13
C THR A 126 -16.32 3.81 15.85
N LEU A 127 -16.61 2.71 15.16
CA LEU A 127 -17.97 2.33 14.71
C LEU A 127 -18.54 1.13 15.46
N GLY A 128 -17.74 0.44 16.27
CA GLY A 128 -18.08 -0.86 16.84
C GLY A 128 -18.00 -1.99 15.81
N PHE A 129 -18.07 -3.23 16.29
CA PHE A 129 -17.91 -4.41 15.42
C PHE A 129 -18.96 -4.49 14.30
N ASP A 130 -20.20 -4.11 14.57
CA ASP A 130 -21.29 -4.13 13.59
C ASP A 130 -21.18 -3.04 12.53
N GLY A 131 -20.38 -2.00 12.80
CA GLY A 131 -20.19 -0.86 11.90
C GLY A 131 -18.97 -0.97 10.99
N VAL A 132 -18.14 -2.03 11.12
CA VAL A 132 -16.98 -2.21 10.26
C VAL A 132 -17.38 -2.49 8.82
N THR A 133 -16.54 -2.02 7.91
CA THR A 133 -16.84 -2.09 6.47
C THR A 133 -15.99 -3.12 5.74
N THR A 134 -16.34 -3.38 4.49
CA THR A 134 -15.52 -4.20 3.59
C THR A 134 -14.29 -3.45 3.06
N GLY A 135 -14.08 -2.19 3.45
CA GLY A 135 -12.96 -1.37 3.02
C GLY A 135 -11.59 -2.00 3.29
N ALA A 136 -11.48 -2.68 4.44
CA ALA A 136 -10.26 -3.37 4.86
C ALA A 136 -9.99 -4.71 4.15
N SER A 137 -10.82 -5.15 3.20
CA SER A 137 -10.69 -6.51 2.61
C SER A 137 -9.34 -6.73 1.92
N ASN A 138 -8.81 -5.74 1.23
CA ASN A 138 -7.49 -5.84 0.59
C ASN A 138 -6.34 -5.93 1.62
N ASP A 139 -6.45 -5.19 2.72
CA ASP A 139 -5.44 -5.22 3.78
C ASP A 139 -5.43 -6.56 4.51
N ILE A 140 -6.61 -7.09 4.80
CA ILE A 140 -6.79 -8.42 5.40
C ILE A 140 -6.24 -9.50 4.47
N GLN A 141 -6.52 -9.42 3.17
CA GLN A 141 -5.99 -10.37 2.19
C GLN A 141 -4.46 -10.33 2.18
N ARG A 142 -3.87 -9.17 2.02
CA ARG A 142 -2.40 -9.01 1.96
C ARG A 142 -1.72 -9.42 3.27
N ALA A 143 -2.30 -9.07 4.42
CA ALA A 143 -1.80 -9.49 5.72
C ALA A 143 -1.83 -11.02 5.87
N THR A 144 -2.92 -11.66 5.43
CA THR A 144 -3.09 -13.12 5.46
C THR A 144 -2.08 -13.82 4.54
N GLU A 145 -1.90 -13.34 3.31
CA GLU A 145 -0.92 -13.88 2.36
C GLU A 145 0.51 -13.75 2.90
N MET A 146 0.84 -12.62 3.51
CA MET A 146 2.15 -12.39 4.12
C MET A 146 2.37 -13.30 5.33
N ALA A 147 1.41 -13.44 6.22
CA ALA A 147 1.47 -14.34 7.37
C ALA A 147 1.61 -15.81 6.94
N ARG A 148 0.87 -16.23 5.90
CA ARG A 148 1.00 -17.55 5.31
C ARG A 148 2.40 -17.77 4.75
N SER A 149 2.93 -16.81 4.01
CA SER A 149 4.28 -16.89 3.44
C SER A 149 5.38 -16.96 4.49
N MET A 150 5.20 -16.28 5.64
CA MET A 150 6.13 -16.41 6.78
C MET A 150 6.28 -17.86 7.24
N VAL A 151 5.17 -18.60 7.26
CA VAL A 151 5.15 -19.99 7.74
C VAL A 151 5.57 -20.96 6.63
N THR A 152 5.03 -20.80 5.42
CA THR A 152 5.13 -21.82 4.37
C THR A 152 6.30 -21.62 3.41
N LYS A 153 6.73 -20.37 3.19
CA LYS A 153 7.79 -20.06 2.20
C LYS A 153 9.11 -19.63 2.83
N TRP A 154 9.05 -18.79 3.87
CA TRP A 154 10.25 -18.12 4.36
C TRP A 154 10.86 -18.76 5.60
N GLY A 155 10.27 -19.86 6.11
CA GLY A 155 10.79 -20.59 7.25
C GLY A 155 10.91 -19.78 8.53
N LEU A 156 10.03 -18.77 8.72
CA LEU A 156 10.05 -17.85 9.86
C LEU A 156 9.21 -18.33 11.06
N SER A 157 8.67 -19.55 10.99
CA SER A 157 7.93 -20.18 12.09
C SER A 157 8.86 -21.03 12.96
N GLU A 158 8.92 -20.74 14.26
CA GLU A 158 9.68 -21.53 15.22
C GLU A 158 9.15 -22.98 15.34
N LYS A 159 7.83 -23.16 15.19
CA LYS A 159 7.19 -24.49 15.28
C LYS A 159 7.40 -25.34 14.04
N MET A 160 7.40 -24.71 12.86
CA MET A 160 7.51 -25.42 11.58
C MET A 160 8.96 -25.57 11.12
N GLY A 161 9.87 -24.76 11.67
CA GLY A 161 11.28 -24.72 11.26
C GLY A 161 11.51 -24.03 9.90
N PRO A 162 12.79 -24.00 9.46
CA PRO A 162 13.19 -23.31 8.23
C PRO A 162 13.02 -24.22 7.00
N LEU A 163 11.80 -24.69 6.79
CA LEU A 163 11.44 -25.55 5.66
C LEU A 163 10.39 -24.87 4.81
N MET A 164 10.34 -25.22 3.54
CA MET A 164 9.33 -24.77 2.60
C MET A 164 8.21 -25.80 2.49
N TYR A 165 6.98 -25.40 2.70
CA TYR A 165 5.78 -26.25 2.73
C TYR A 165 4.82 -25.95 1.57
N GLU A 166 5.18 -25.08 0.65
CA GLU A 166 4.37 -24.78 -0.51
C GLU A 166 4.69 -25.78 -1.59
N GLU A 167 3.67 -26.46 -2.10
CA GLU A 167 3.79 -27.21 -3.34
C GLU A 167 3.98 -26.19 -4.46
N ASP A 168 5.02 -26.40 -5.31
CA ASP A 168 5.09 -25.70 -6.58
C ASP A 168 3.78 -26.03 -7.31
N GLU A 169 2.92 -25.05 -7.52
CA GLU A 169 1.89 -25.12 -8.54
C GLU A 169 2.60 -25.09 -9.89
N GLY A 170 3.38 -26.15 -10.16
CA GLY A 170 3.92 -26.42 -11.47
C GLY A 170 2.73 -26.40 -12.42
N GLU A 171 2.82 -25.66 -13.50
CA GLU A 171 1.84 -25.61 -14.56
C GLU A 171 1.30 -27.02 -14.82
N VAL A 172 0.12 -27.32 -14.28
CA VAL A 172 -0.57 -28.59 -14.59
C VAL A 172 -1.09 -28.45 -16.01
N PHE A 173 -0.24 -28.78 -16.94
CA PHE A 173 -0.58 -28.73 -18.37
C PHE A 173 -1.61 -29.80 -18.77
N LEU A 174 -2.06 -30.68 -17.90
CA LEU A 174 -3.15 -31.64 -18.17
C LEU A 174 -3.75 -32.16 -16.85
N GLY A 175 -4.99 -31.76 -16.59
CA GLY A 175 -5.93 -32.51 -15.78
C GLY A 175 -5.93 -32.17 -14.29
N ARG A 176 -7.03 -31.60 -13.84
CA ARG A 176 -7.43 -31.58 -12.43
C ARG A 176 -7.43 -33.00 -11.88
N SER A 177 -6.60 -33.27 -10.94
CA SER A 177 -6.81 -34.38 -10.00
C SER A 177 -7.58 -33.87 -8.80
#